data_ec056e5730a9717a4e1d3a9dc8f81c91
#
_entry.id   ec056e5730a9717a4e1d3a9dc8f81c91
#
_cell.length_a   1.000
_cell.length_b   1.000
_cell.length_c   1.000
_cell.angle_alpha   90.00
_cell.angle_beta   90.00
_cell.angle_gamma   90.00
#
_symmetry.space_group_name_H-M   'P 1'
#
loop_
_entity.id
_entity.type
_entity.pdbx_description
1 polymer ?
#
loop_
_entity_poly.entity_id
_entity_poly.type
_entity_poly.pdbx_seq_one_letter_code
_entity_poly.pdbx_strand_id
1 'polypeptide(L)'
;MSVMVRERPDDWAEMSPREVGLDAAKLERAAAAVRGIETRFGFLVVKDGAIVHETYYQGDATSKHKVFSITKGYGASLVGIAQTKGYLNVKDKVFDWLPIHHPDIKDGATIEHILAMTAAGDPNRNTYQYTSGPILNSLPNILWLATGRSPARFYDEELAAPLGLTLTWPRTEKGWMQIGNRGPMPVLEATHRDVARLGQLWLDKGLWRGKRLIDESFIEVALRPTFPEANMAYGYLWWLNRDGEWRDTKTPAGGHYGKRIPRAPENVFCALGARGKLMIVIPDHRMIVVSLGETDNEMHPTLDLWAAIEPLLQT
;
A
#
# COMPACT_ATOMS: atom_id res chain seq x y z
N MET A 1 24.77 -27.39 9.00
CA MET A 1 25.40 -26.07 9.25
C MET A 1 24.29 -25.11 9.60
N SER A 2 24.22 -24.68 10.86
CA SER A 2 23.21 -23.71 11.32
C SER A 2 23.62 -22.35 10.80
N VAL A 3 22.77 -21.75 9.95
CA VAL A 3 22.97 -20.38 9.48
C VAL A 3 22.73 -19.46 10.66
N MET A 4 23.78 -18.75 11.10
CA MET A 4 23.61 -17.68 12.11
C MET A 4 22.83 -16.52 11.46
N VAL A 5 21.54 -16.44 11.77
CA VAL A 5 20.74 -15.26 11.50
C VAL A 5 21.29 -14.12 12.36
N ARG A 6 21.83 -13.09 11.73
CA ARG A 6 22.20 -11.86 12.43
C ARG A 6 20.94 -11.08 12.77
N GLU A 7 20.44 -11.28 13.97
CA GLU A 7 19.38 -10.45 14.53
C GLU A 7 19.91 -9.03 14.76
N ARG A 8 19.40 -8.06 14.00
CA ARG A 8 19.50 -6.63 14.30
C ARG A 8 18.25 -6.19 15.07
N PRO A 9 18.28 -5.04 15.78
CA PRO A 9 17.14 -4.56 16.59
C PRO A 9 15.82 -4.37 15.81
N ASP A 10 15.84 -4.34 14.49
CA ASP A 10 14.63 -4.24 13.66
C ASP A 10 14.19 -5.59 13.05
N ASP A 11 14.84 -6.70 13.48
CA ASP A 11 14.34 -8.08 13.36
C ASP A 11 13.79 -8.54 11.99
N TRP A 12 14.22 -8.00 10.87
CA TRP A 12 13.88 -8.60 9.59
C TRP A 12 15.01 -9.53 9.14
N ALA A 13 14.65 -10.79 8.84
CA ALA A 13 15.60 -11.76 8.34
C ALA A 13 16.29 -11.24 7.07
N GLU A 14 17.61 -11.41 6.98
CA GLU A 14 18.38 -11.15 5.77
C GLU A 14 18.87 -12.49 5.22
N MET A 15 18.71 -12.70 3.92
CA MET A 15 19.18 -13.89 3.21
C MET A 15 19.95 -13.47 1.96
N SER A 16 20.92 -14.29 1.57
CA SER A 16 21.60 -14.06 0.29
C SER A 16 20.67 -14.37 -0.87
N PRO A 17 20.83 -13.74 -2.05
CA PRO A 17 20.01 -14.03 -3.22
C PRO A 17 19.98 -15.52 -3.57
N ARG A 18 21.11 -16.20 -3.43
CA ARG A 18 21.25 -17.65 -3.74
C ARG A 18 20.38 -18.53 -2.84
N GLU A 19 20.23 -18.18 -1.55
CA GLU A 19 19.41 -18.97 -0.62
C GLU A 19 17.93 -18.95 -0.97
N VAL A 20 17.48 -17.90 -1.68
CA VAL A 20 16.09 -17.77 -2.14
C VAL A 20 15.93 -18.01 -3.66
N GLY A 21 16.93 -18.59 -4.29
CA GLY A 21 16.89 -18.96 -5.71
C GLY A 21 17.00 -17.78 -6.68
N LEU A 22 17.55 -16.64 -6.25
CA LEU A 22 17.80 -15.50 -7.12
C LEU A 22 19.24 -15.45 -7.60
N ASP A 23 19.42 -15.02 -8.85
CA ASP A 23 20.74 -14.73 -9.43
C ASP A 23 21.23 -13.37 -8.92
N ALA A 24 22.33 -13.38 -8.17
CA ALA A 24 22.93 -12.16 -7.61
C ALA A 24 23.35 -11.17 -8.70
N ALA A 25 23.85 -11.65 -9.85
CA ALA A 25 24.24 -10.77 -10.95
C ALA A 25 23.03 -10.12 -11.64
N LYS A 26 21.91 -10.84 -11.76
CA LYS A 26 20.65 -10.24 -12.21
C LYS A 26 20.17 -9.16 -11.23
N LEU A 27 20.30 -9.40 -9.93
CA LEU A 27 19.88 -8.47 -8.88
C LEU A 27 20.72 -7.19 -8.89
N GLU A 28 22.04 -7.30 -9.05
CA GLU A 28 22.92 -6.13 -9.19
C GLU A 28 22.60 -5.33 -10.47
N ARG A 29 22.30 -6.01 -11.59
CA ARG A 29 21.85 -5.32 -12.82
C ARG A 29 20.50 -4.60 -12.59
N ALA A 30 19.57 -5.23 -11.89
CA ALA A 30 18.30 -4.58 -11.55
C ALA A 30 18.52 -3.35 -10.66
N ALA A 31 19.37 -3.43 -9.64
CA ALA A 31 19.73 -2.28 -8.80
C ALA A 31 20.37 -1.14 -9.63
N ALA A 32 21.28 -1.46 -10.53
CA ALA A 32 21.89 -0.47 -11.42
C ALA A 32 20.86 0.17 -12.36
N ALA A 33 19.94 -0.62 -12.93
CA ALA A 33 18.86 -0.11 -13.77
C ALA A 33 17.89 0.80 -12.97
N VAL A 34 17.51 0.39 -11.77
CA VAL A 34 16.66 1.20 -10.88
C VAL A 34 17.31 2.53 -10.54
N ARG A 35 18.63 2.55 -10.30
CA ARG A 35 19.38 3.80 -10.05
C ARG A 35 19.26 4.79 -11.21
N GLY A 36 19.11 4.29 -12.45
CA GLY A 36 18.96 5.10 -13.66
C GLY A 36 17.54 5.65 -13.88
N ILE A 37 16.55 5.22 -13.08
CA ILE A 37 15.16 5.69 -13.20
C ILE A 37 15.01 7.01 -12.43
N GLU A 38 15.19 8.13 -13.09
CA GLU A 38 15.10 9.46 -12.46
C GLU A 38 15.83 9.52 -11.10
N THR A 39 15.36 10.33 -10.15
CA THR A 39 15.96 10.34 -8.81
C THR A 39 15.39 9.21 -7.95
N ARG A 40 16.19 8.18 -7.66
CA ARG A 40 15.86 7.14 -6.70
C ARG A 40 16.63 7.35 -5.40
N PHE A 41 15.94 7.12 -4.27
CA PHE A 41 16.55 7.17 -2.94
C PHE A 41 17.13 5.82 -2.54
N GLY A 42 16.48 4.72 -2.99
CA GLY A 42 16.92 3.37 -2.71
C GLY A 42 16.11 2.32 -3.47
N PHE A 43 16.59 1.10 -3.37
CA PHE A 43 15.99 -0.11 -3.92
C PHE A 43 16.10 -1.23 -2.91
N LEU A 44 14.96 -1.80 -2.52
CA LEU A 44 14.86 -2.90 -1.57
C LEU A 44 14.03 -4.03 -2.17
N VAL A 45 14.53 -5.25 -2.04
CA VAL A 45 13.84 -6.48 -2.46
C VAL A 45 13.70 -7.41 -1.26
N VAL A 46 12.46 -7.81 -0.98
CA VAL A 46 12.12 -8.86 -0.04
C VAL A 46 11.66 -10.07 -0.84
N LYS A 47 12.15 -11.25 -0.49
CA LYS A 47 11.79 -12.53 -1.09
C LYS A 47 11.60 -13.57 0.01
N ASP A 48 10.48 -14.31 -0.04
CA ASP A 48 10.15 -15.34 0.93
C ASP A 48 10.21 -14.87 2.41
N GLY A 49 9.86 -13.60 2.64
CA GLY A 49 9.85 -12.98 3.97
C GLY A 49 11.21 -12.48 4.47
N ALA A 50 12.26 -12.52 3.65
CA ALA A 50 13.60 -12.03 4.00
C ALA A 50 14.05 -10.89 3.08
N ILE A 51 14.80 -9.94 3.60
CA ILE A 51 15.52 -8.94 2.78
C ILE A 51 16.65 -9.66 2.05
N VAL A 52 16.63 -9.58 0.71
CA VAL A 52 17.64 -10.20 -0.15
C VAL A 52 18.51 -9.19 -0.87
N HIS A 53 18.06 -7.96 -0.95
CA HIS A 53 18.83 -6.83 -1.48
C HIS A 53 18.34 -5.52 -0.88
N GLU A 54 19.28 -4.68 -0.51
CA GLU A 54 19.00 -3.37 0.03
C GLU A 54 20.15 -2.43 -0.38
N THR A 55 19.83 -1.43 -1.19
CA THR A 55 20.78 -0.42 -1.63
C THR A 55 20.16 0.97 -1.50
N TYR A 56 20.91 1.91 -0.95
CA TYR A 56 20.53 3.30 -0.82
C TYR A 56 21.41 4.16 -1.72
N TYR A 57 20.78 4.89 -2.62
CA TYR A 57 21.46 5.83 -3.52
C TYR A 57 21.59 7.21 -2.87
N GLN A 58 20.67 7.49 -1.91
CA GLN A 58 20.68 8.70 -1.08
C GLN A 58 20.21 8.32 0.33
N GLY A 59 20.98 8.74 1.34
CA GLY A 59 20.69 8.40 2.73
C GLY A 59 21.07 6.95 3.07
N ASP A 60 20.29 6.32 3.95
CA ASP A 60 20.52 4.98 4.50
C ASP A 60 19.19 4.28 4.84
N ALA A 61 19.27 3.11 5.49
CA ALA A 61 18.13 2.29 5.91
C ALA A 61 17.17 3.00 6.88
N THR A 62 17.64 4.03 7.59
CA THR A 62 16.86 4.79 8.57
C THR A 62 16.24 6.05 7.98
N SER A 63 16.64 6.41 6.77
CA SER A 63 16.17 7.63 6.09
C SER A 63 14.70 7.52 5.73
N LYS A 64 13.90 8.46 6.23
CA LYS A 64 12.47 8.54 5.99
C LYS A 64 12.16 9.49 4.83
N HIS A 65 11.24 9.10 4.00
CA HIS A 65 10.79 9.86 2.84
C HIS A 65 9.28 10.03 2.87
N LYS A 66 8.77 11.15 2.35
CA LYS A 66 7.33 11.35 2.15
C LYS A 66 6.80 10.29 1.20
N VAL A 67 5.87 9.46 1.65
CA VAL A 67 5.39 8.33 0.84
C VAL A 67 4.03 8.58 0.16
N PHE A 68 3.44 9.74 0.39
CA PHE A 68 2.18 10.17 -0.24
C PHE A 68 1.10 9.08 -0.19
N SER A 69 0.59 8.67 -1.35
CA SER A 69 -0.54 7.72 -1.42
C SER A 69 -0.22 6.30 -0.98
N ILE A 70 1.03 5.93 -0.71
CA ILE A 70 1.33 4.67 0.01
C ILE A 70 0.66 4.66 1.39
N THR A 71 0.43 5.84 1.99
CA THR A 71 -0.35 6.01 3.24
C THR A 71 -1.71 5.30 3.19
N LYS A 72 -2.32 5.20 2.01
CA LYS A 72 -3.62 4.54 1.81
C LYS A 72 -3.58 3.05 2.15
N GLY A 73 -2.48 2.36 1.84
CA GLY A 73 -2.29 0.96 2.21
C GLY A 73 -2.27 0.74 3.73
N TYR A 74 -1.64 1.65 4.48
CA TYR A 74 -1.72 1.62 5.94
C TYR A 74 -3.14 1.90 6.43
N GLY A 75 -3.85 2.85 5.80
CA GLY A 75 -5.26 3.13 6.09
C GLY A 75 -6.17 1.94 5.84
N ALA A 76 -6.00 1.24 4.71
CA ALA A 76 -6.71 -0.01 4.41
C ALA A 76 -6.43 -1.09 5.46
N SER A 77 -5.17 -1.19 5.92
CA SER A 77 -4.81 -2.13 6.98
C SER A 77 -5.53 -1.84 8.29
N LEU A 78 -5.65 -0.57 8.69
CA LEU A 78 -6.39 -0.20 9.90
C LEU A 78 -7.87 -0.54 9.81
N VAL A 79 -8.50 -0.32 8.65
CA VAL A 79 -9.89 -0.74 8.43
C VAL A 79 -10.02 -2.26 8.46
N GLY A 80 -9.11 -2.99 7.83
CA GLY A 80 -9.08 -4.45 7.86
C GLY A 80 -8.92 -5.02 9.27
N ILE A 81 -8.04 -4.44 10.08
CA ILE A 81 -7.87 -4.80 11.50
C ILE A 81 -9.15 -4.52 12.29
N ALA A 82 -9.77 -3.36 12.07
CA ALA A 82 -11.01 -3.00 12.76
C ALA A 82 -12.14 -3.96 12.41
N GLN A 83 -12.28 -4.35 11.15
CA GLN A 83 -13.26 -5.36 10.74
C GLN A 83 -12.94 -6.75 11.33
N THR A 84 -11.68 -7.19 11.27
CA THR A 84 -11.24 -8.46 11.86
C THR A 84 -11.58 -8.56 13.35
N LYS A 85 -11.52 -7.44 14.06
CA LYS A 85 -11.86 -7.34 15.48
C LYS A 85 -13.35 -7.11 15.75
N GLY A 86 -14.18 -7.03 14.72
CA GLY A 86 -15.63 -6.83 14.84
C GLY A 86 -16.05 -5.42 15.24
N TYR A 87 -15.18 -4.42 15.10
CA TYR A 87 -15.53 -3.03 15.43
C TYR A 87 -16.42 -2.37 14.37
N LEU A 88 -16.27 -2.76 13.10
CA LEU A 88 -17.06 -2.27 11.97
C LEU A 88 -17.15 -3.34 10.89
N ASN A 89 -18.02 -3.10 9.89
CA ASN A 89 -18.06 -3.85 8.67
C ASN A 89 -17.91 -2.88 7.48
N VAL A 90 -17.13 -3.23 6.46
CA VAL A 90 -16.96 -2.35 5.29
C VAL A 90 -18.28 -2.12 4.52
N LYS A 91 -19.30 -2.95 4.73
CA LYS A 91 -20.65 -2.77 4.20
C LYS A 91 -21.51 -1.80 5.01
N ASP A 92 -21.06 -1.37 6.18
CA ASP A 92 -21.76 -0.35 6.95
C ASP A 92 -21.85 0.94 6.15
N LYS A 93 -22.99 1.62 6.25
CA LYS A 93 -23.15 2.95 5.66
C LYS A 93 -22.27 3.96 6.39
N VAL A 94 -21.65 4.85 5.64
CA VAL A 94 -20.76 5.89 6.20
C VAL A 94 -21.51 6.75 7.22
N PHE A 95 -22.75 7.11 6.92
CA PHE A 95 -23.55 7.99 7.78
C PHE A 95 -24.25 7.28 8.95
N ASP A 96 -24.14 5.96 9.06
CA ASP A 96 -24.46 5.26 10.31
C ASP A 96 -23.40 5.54 11.40
N TRP A 97 -22.19 5.87 10.99
CA TRP A 97 -21.07 6.22 11.86
C TRP A 97 -20.91 7.74 12.05
N LEU A 98 -20.99 8.51 10.95
CA LEU A 98 -20.71 9.94 10.98
C LEU A 98 -21.99 10.74 11.18
N PRO A 99 -22.10 11.52 12.29
CA PRO A 99 -23.32 12.29 12.58
C PRO A 99 -23.51 13.50 11.66
N ILE A 100 -22.46 13.91 10.94
CA ILE A 100 -22.48 15.05 10.02
C ILE A 100 -22.21 14.54 8.61
N HIS A 101 -23.17 14.78 7.71
CA HIS A 101 -23.05 14.44 6.32
C HIS A 101 -21.95 15.27 5.64
N HIS A 102 -21.02 14.59 5.00
CA HIS A 102 -20.03 15.25 4.16
C HIS A 102 -20.61 15.49 2.77
N PRO A 103 -20.56 16.72 2.22
CA PRO A 103 -21.24 17.04 0.95
C PRO A 103 -20.75 16.21 -0.25
N ASP A 104 -19.50 15.74 -0.20
CA ASP A 104 -18.90 14.94 -1.27
C ASP A 104 -19.13 13.43 -1.10
N ILE A 105 -19.75 12.98 -0.01
CA ILE A 105 -20.11 11.57 0.21
C ILE A 105 -21.60 11.42 -0.08
N LYS A 106 -21.93 10.58 -1.04
CA LYS A 106 -23.32 10.34 -1.42
C LYS A 106 -24.08 9.55 -0.36
N ASP A 107 -25.38 9.83 -0.22
CA ASP A 107 -26.25 9.05 0.63
C ASP A 107 -26.25 7.57 0.20
N GLY A 108 -26.18 6.69 1.17
CA GLY A 108 -26.07 5.25 0.93
C GLY A 108 -24.67 4.73 0.65
N ALA A 109 -23.64 5.61 0.56
CA ALA A 109 -22.26 5.17 0.45
C ALA A 109 -21.84 4.36 1.68
N THR A 110 -21.15 3.26 1.45
CA THR A 110 -20.56 2.40 2.49
C THR A 110 -19.07 2.69 2.67
N ILE A 111 -18.48 2.18 3.74
CA ILE A 111 -17.03 2.23 3.95
C ILE A 111 -16.30 1.60 2.76
N GLU A 112 -16.85 0.55 2.16
CA GLU A 112 -16.32 -0.08 0.95
C GLU A 112 -16.24 0.89 -0.22
N HIS A 113 -17.25 1.75 -0.43
CA HIS A 113 -17.22 2.78 -1.48
C HIS A 113 -16.05 3.77 -1.26
N ILE A 114 -15.76 4.13 0.00
CA ILE A 114 -14.59 4.98 0.30
C ILE A 114 -13.29 4.25 -0.05
N LEU A 115 -13.17 2.98 0.36
CA LEU A 115 -11.97 2.17 0.08
C LEU A 115 -11.76 1.94 -1.40
N ALA A 116 -12.83 1.81 -2.16
CA ALA A 116 -12.80 1.62 -3.62
C ALA A 116 -12.74 2.94 -4.42
N MET A 117 -12.68 4.10 -3.78
CA MET A 117 -12.68 5.41 -4.44
C MET A 117 -13.95 5.72 -5.25
N THR A 118 -15.12 5.28 -4.75
CA THR A 118 -16.42 5.52 -5.42
C THR A 118 -17.38 6.37 -4.60
N ALA A 119 -17.06 6.71 -3.35
CA ALA A 119 -17.95 7.44 -2.47
C ALA A 119 -18.30 8.87 -2.93
N ALA A 120 -17.38 9.53 -3.67
CA ALA A 120 -17.60 10.85 -4.26
C ALA A 120 -18.53 10.79 -5.48
N GLY A 121 -18.62 9.64 -6.15
CA GLY A 121 -19.51 9.40 -7.27
C GLY A 121 -20.93 9.02 -6.82
N ASP A 122 -21.69 8.45 -7.73
CA ASP A 122 -22.98 7.84 -7.42
C ASP A 122 -22.73 6.40 -6.91
N PRO A 123 -22.99 6.09 -5.63
CA PRO A 123 -22.73 4.76 -5.09
C PRO A 123 -23.57 3.66 -5.76
N ASN A 124 -24.72 4.02 -6.37
CA ASN A 124 -25.54 3.07 -7.12
C ASN A 124 -24.98 2.76 -8.51
N ARG A 125 -24.17 3.66 -9.06
CA ARG A 125 -23.49 3.50 -10.36
C ARG A 125 -22.02 3.17 -10.22
N ASN A 126 -21.51 3.13 -8.98
CA ASN A 126 -20.11 2.81 -8.67
C ASN A 126 -19.10 3.61 -9.51
N THR A 127 -19.33 4.91 -9.67
CA THR A 127 -18.44 5.78 -10.45
C THR A 127 -17.11 5.97 -9.76
N TYR A 128 -16.02 5.55 -10.40
CA TYR A 128 -14.68 5.72 -9.86
C TYR A 128 -14.24 7.19 -9.92
N GLN A 129 -13.75 7.68 -8.80
CA GLN A 129 -13.12 9.00 -8.69
C GLN A 129 -12.00 8.95 -7.66
N TYR A 130 -10.75 8.94 -8.13
CA TYR A 130 -9.61 8.93 -7.22
C TYR A 130 -9.59 10.20 -6.37
N THR A 131 -9.64 10.02 -5.06
CA THR A 131 -9.58 11.11 -4.10
C THR A 131 -8.45 10.88 -3.08
N SER A 132 -7.88 11.95 -2.59
CA SER A 132 -6.88 11.90 -1.51
C SER A 132 -7.13 12.99 -0.47
N GLY A 133 -8.36 13.49 -0.42
CA GLY A 133 -8.80 14.59 0.41
C GLY A 133 -9.82 14.18 1.49
N PRO A 134 -10.81 15.04 1.76
CA PRO A 134 -11.72 14.92 2.89
C PRO A 134 -12.48 13.60 2.97
N ILE A 135 -12.91 13.04 1.82
CA ILE A 135 -13.66 11.77 1.79
C ILE A 135 -12.87 10.65 2.43
N LEU A 136 -11.60 10.51 2.04
CA LEU A 136 -10.73 9.48 2.59
C LEU A 136 -10.42 9.73 4.08
N ASN A 137 -10.39 10.99 4.49
CA ASN A 137 -10.17 11.41 5.87
C ASN A 137 -11.41 11.24 6.77
N SER A 138 -12.53 10.74 6.24
CA SER A 138 -13.63 10.23 7.05
C SER A 138 -13.31 8.89 7.72
N LEU A 139 -12.43 8.08 7.13
CA LEU A 139 -12.03 6.78 7.71
C LEU A 139 -11.41 6.89 9.12
N PRO A 140 -10.49 7.82 9.42
CA PRO A 140 -10.02 8.02 10.79
C PRO A 140 -11.13 8.35 11.77
N ASN A 141 -12.13 9.13 11.37
CA ASN A 141 -13.27 9.45 12.24
C ASN A 141 -14.15 8.23 12.50
N ILE A 142 -14.41 7.42 11.46
CA ILE A 142 -15.14 6.16 11.58
C ILE A 142 -14.37 5.20 12.51
N LEU A 143 -13.07 5.04 12.32
CA LEU A 143 -12.23 4.21 13.19
C LEU A 143 -12.29 4.67 14.64
N TRP A 144 -12.28 6.00 14.89
CA TRP A 144 -12.41 6.53 16.24
C TRP A 144 -13.74 6.16 16.88
N LEU A 145 -14.84 6.39 16.17
CA LEU A 145 -16.18 6.09 16.67
C LEU A 145 -16.39 4.58 16.86
N ALA A 146 -15.94 3.76 15.92
CA ALA A 146 -16.08 2.32 15.99
C ALA A 146 -15.25 1.67 17.10
N THR A 147 -14.02 2.15 17.33
CA THR A 147 -13.09 1.53 18.28
C THR A 147 -13.08 2.17 19.67
N GLY A 148 -13.64 3.37 19.81
CA GLY A 148 -13.53 4.19 21.04
C GLY A 148 -12.09 4.67 21.33
N ARG A 149 -11.15 4.45 20.41
CA ARG A 149 -9.74 4.84 20.53
C ARG A 149 -9.40 5.89 19.48
N SER A 150 -8.53 6.86 19.81
CA SER A 150 -8.04 7.77 18.78
C SER A 150 -7.35 6.97 17.66
N PRO A 151 -7.43 7.44 16.39
CA PRO A 151 -6.77 6.76 15.27
C PRO A 151 -5.30 6.48 15.51
N ALA A 152 -4.58 7.44 16.11
CA ALA A 152 -3.17 7.28 16.45
C ALA A 152 -2.93 6.15 17.47
N ARG A 153 -3.74 6.07 18.52
CA ARG A 153 -3.64 5.00 19.51
C ARG A 153 -3.95 3.64 18.87
N PHE A 154 -4.98 3.57 18.05
CA PHE A 154 -5.35 2.34 17.35
C PHE A 154 -4.23 1.89 16.39
N TYR A 155 -3.65 2.85 15.63
CA TYR A 155 -2.49 2.60 14.78
C TYR A 155 -1.29 2.09 15.59
N ASP A 156 -0.92 2.78 16.67
CA ASP A 156 0.26 2.42 17.48
C ASP A 156 0.12 1.01 18.06
N GLU A 157 -1.05 0.65 18.61
CA GLU A 157 -1.30 -0.63 19.28
C GLU A 157 -1.49 -1.79 18.29
N GLU A 158 -2.21 -1.56 17.20
CA GLU A 158 -2.72 -2.65 16.36
C GLU A 158 -1.92 -2.86 15.06
N LEU A 159 -1.16 -1.87 14.62
CA LEU A 159 -0.39 -1.95 13.37
C LEU A 159 1.09 -1.65 13.61
N ALA A 160 1.42 -0.51 14.21
CA ALA A 160 2.81 -0.07 14.30
C ALA A 160 3.65 -0.98 15.19
N ALA A 161 3.20 -1.24 16.42
CA ALA A 161 3.92 -2.10 17.35
C ALA A 161 4.03 -3.54 16.85
N PRO A 162 2.97 -4.21 16.34
CA PRO A 162 3.11 -5.55 15.78
C PRO A 162 4.08 -5.66 14.61
N LEU A 163 4.08 -4.68 13.69
CA LEU A 163 4.96 -4.70 12.53
C LEU A 163 6.35 -4.14 12.80
N GLY A 164 6.58 -3.52 13.97
CA GLY A 164 7.83 -2.81 14.25
C GLY A 164 8.07 -1.61 13.32
N LEU A 165 7.00 -0.85 13.01
CA LEU A 165 7.10 0.31 12.12
C LEU A 165 7.79 1.47 12.83
N THR A 166 8.66 2.16 12.09
CA THR A 166 9.40 3.34 12.57
C THR A 166 8.94 4.63 11.89
N LEU A 167 7.96 4.55 10.99
CA LEU A 167 7.47 5.67 10.21
C LEU A 167 6.97 6.83 11.09
N THR A 168 6.96 8.03 10.50
CA THR A 168 6.40 9.22 11.12
C THR A 168 5.04 9.53 10.51
N TRP A 169 3.96 9.20 11.24
CA TRP A 169 2.60 9.55 10.84
C TRP A 169 2.13 10.74 11.66
N PRO A 170 2.04 11.94 11.06
CA PRO A 170 1.63 13.14 11.77
C PRO A 170 0.24 13.00 12.38
N ARG A 171 0.09 13.47 13.63
CA ARG A 171 -1.13 13.40 14.41
C ARG A 171 -1.40 14.69 15.17
N THR A 172 -2.66 14.97 15.44
CA THR A 172 -3.05 16.07 16.35
C THR A 172 -2.80 15.67 17.81
N GLU A 173 -2.87 16.62 18.74
CA GLU A 173 -2.78 16.35 20.18
C GLU A 173 -3.83 15.33 20.67
N LYS A 174 -5.02 15.34 20.07
CA LYS A 174 -6.09 14.37 20.36
C LYS A 174 -5.91 13.04 19.66
N GLY A 175 -4.84 12.85 18.87
CA GLY A 175 -4.53 11.60 18.19
C GLY A 175 -5.30 11.37 16.89
N TRP A 176 -5.85 12.42 16.25
CA TRP A 176 -6.38 12.29 14.89
C TRP A 176 -5.24 12.26 13.88
N MET A 177 -5.37 11.43 12.85
CA MET A 177 -4.43 11.27 11.75
C MET A 177 -5.18 11.34 10.42
N GLN A 178 -4.51 11.78 9.35
CA GLN A 178 -5.10 11.72 8.02
C GLN A 178 -4.62 10.48 7.25
N ILE A 179 -5.54 9.83 6.54
CA ILE A 179 -5.23 8.74 5.58
C ILE A 179 -5.04 9.32 4.18
N GLY A 180 -5.81 10.34 3.84
CA GLY A 180 -5.63 11.10 2.61
C GLY A 180 -4.44 12.05 2.70
N ASN A 181 -3.69 12.20 1.62
CA ASN A 181 -2.53 13.11 1.57
C ASN A 181 -2.88 14.54 1.15
N ARG A 182 -4.15 14.89 1.06
CA ARG A 182 -4.68 16.26 0.94
C ARG A 182 -5.51 16.56 2.18
N GLY A 183 -4.97 17.32 3.09
CA GLY A 183 -5.58 17.69 4.37
C GLY A 183 -4.64 18.58 5.16
N PRO A 184 -5.00 18.94 6.40
CA PRO A 184 -4.26 19.92 7.20
C PRO A 184 -2.94 19.37 7.78
N MET A 185 -2.74 18.04 7.76
CA MET A 185 -1.54 17.43 8.33
C MET A 185 -0.44 17.25 7.29
N PRO A 186 0.83 17.28 7.71
CA PRO A 186 1.94 16.87 6.86
C PRO A 186 1.76 15.44 6.32
N VAL A 187 2.45 15.13 5.22
CA VAL A 187 2.44 13.80 4.62
C VAL A 187 3.23 12.82 5.51
N LEU A 188 2.74 11.58 5.59
CA LEU A 188 3.44 10.48 6.26
C LEU A 188 4.83 10.26 5.66
N GLU A 189 5.81 10.05 6.53
CA GLU A 189 7.19 9.72 6.15
C GLU A 189 7.55 8.32 6.66
N ALA A 190 8.12 7.49 5.78
CA ALA A 190 8.47 6.11 6.05
C ALA A 190 9.82 5.73 5.43
N THR A 191 10.47 4.73 6.01
CA THR A 191 11.65 4.09 5.43
C THR A 191 11.24 3.10 4.33
N HIS A 192 12.18 2.64 3.52
CA HIS A 192 11.92 1.55 2.56
C HIS A 192 11.46 0.28 3.30
N ARG A 193 12.04 -0.01 4.46
CA ARG A 193 11.69 -1.18 5.27
C ARG A 193 10.27 -1.08 5.86
N ASP A 194 9.83 0.10 6.32
CA ASP A 194 8.44 0.30 6.76
C ASP A 194 7.45 -0.01 5.65
N VAL A 195 7.72 0.49 4.43
CA VAL A 195 6.88 0.24 3.26
C VAL A 195 6.86 -1.25 2.89
N ALA A 196 8.02 -1.91 2.95
CA ALA A 196 8.10 -3.35 2.66
C ALA A 196 7.36 -4.21 3.70
N ARG A 197 7.36 -3.83 4.99
CA ARG A 197 6.57 -4.50 6.04
C ARG A 197 5.07 -4.44 5.78
N LEU A 198 4.59 -3.29 5.28
CA LEU A 198 3.21 -3.20 4.81
C LEU A 198 2.96 -4.21 3.68
N GLY A 199 3.83 -4.26 2.68
CA GLY A 199 3.72 -5.22 1.56
C GLY A 199 3.73 -6.67 2.04
N GLN A 200 4.59 -7.02 3.02
CA GLN A 200 4.68 -8.37 3.57
C GLN A 200 3.40 -8.79 4.30
N LEU A 201 2.81 -7.90 5.11
CA LEU A 201 1.52 -8.17 5.77
C LEU A 201 0.44 -8.55 4.75
N TRP A 202 0.39 -7.83 3.63
CA TRP A 202 -0.61 -8.07 2.58
C TRP A 202 -0.28 -9.29 1.72
N LEU A 203 1.00 -9.54 1.44
CA LEU A 203 1.46 -10.75 0.74
C LEU A 203 1.14 -12.02 1.55
N ASP A 204 1.31 -11.98 2.86
CA ASP A 204 0.99 -13.07 3.77
C ASP A 204 -0.49 -13.06 4.23
N LYS A 205 -1.35 -12.40 3.44
CA LYS A 205 -2.80 -12.40 3.65
C LYS A 205 -3.22 -12.03 5.08
N GLY A 206 -2.57 -11.01 5.64
CA GLY A 206 -2.86 -10.46 6.96
C GLY A 206 -2.22 -11.21 8.14
N LEU A 207 -1.37 -12.20 7.86
CA LEU A 207 -0.58 -12.90 8.88
C LEU A 207 0.78 -12.19 9.03
N TRP A 208 1.18 -11.90 10.27
CA TRP A 208 2.49 -11.34 10.59
C TRP A 208 3.13 -12.12 11.72
N ARG A 209 4.26 -12.78 11.46
CA ARG A 209 5.02 -13.60 12.45
C ARG A 209 4.11 -14.54 13.25
N GLY A 210 3.22 -15.26 12.56
CA GLY A 210 2.28 -16.21 13.16
C GLY A 210 1.04 -15.57 13.81
N LYS A 211 0.95 -14.24 13.90
CA LYS A 211 -0.21 -13.53 14.42
C LYS A 211 -1.10 -13.03 13.30
N ARG A 212 -2.40 -13.37 13.34
CA ARG A 212 -3.41 -12.83 12.44
C ARG A 212 -3.75 -11.41 12.84
N LEU A 213 -3.41 -10.43 11.99
CA LEU A 213 -3.77 -9.03 12.19
C LEU A 213 -5.00 -8.64 11.37
N ILE A 214 -5.09 -9.16 10.15
CA ILE A 214 -6.20 -8.93 9.23
C ILE A 214 -6.71 -10.29 8.76
N ASP A 215 -8.01 -10.48 8.72
CA ASP A 215 -8.60 -11.70 8.19
C ASP A 215 -8.23 -11.89 6.73
N GLU A 216 -7.91 -13.15 6.36
CA GLU A 216 -7.56 -13.52 4.99
C GLU A 216 -8.68 -13.14 4.01
N SER A 217 -9.93 -13.37 4.40
CA SER A 217 -11.11 -13.01 3.60
C SER A 217 -11.19 -11.51 3.28
N PHE A 218 -10.80 -10.65 4.23
CA PHE A 218 -10.71 -9.21 3.97
C PHE A 218 -9.66 -8.90 2.91
N ILE A 219 -8.46 -9.48 3.03
CA ILE A 219 -7.36 -9.27 2.07
C ILE A 219 -7.76 -9.79 0.68
N GLU A 220 -8.40 -10.95 0.59
CA GLU A 220 -8.84 -11.51 -0.69
C GLU A 220 -9.87 -10.63 -1.39
N VAL A 221 -10.81 -10.06 -0.66
CA VAL A 221 -11.78 -9.11 -1.21
C VAL A 221 -11.08 -7.81 -1.60
N ALA A 222 -10.22 -7.29 -0.73
CA ALA A 222 -9.51 -6.03 -0.93
C ALA A 222 -8.58 -6.03 -2.16
N LEU A 223 -8.04 -7.20 -2.54
CA LEU A 223 -7.16 -7.37 -3.71
C LEU A 223 -7.90 -7.88 -4.96
N ARG A 224 -9.22 -7.70 -5.00
CA ARG A 224 -10.04 -7.87 -6.21
C ARG A 224 -10.60 -6.51 -6.63
N PRO A 225 -10.91 -6.32 -7.94
CA PRO A 225 -11.67 -5.15 -8.35
C PRO A 225 -12.97 -5.06 -7.56
N THR A 226 -13.13 -4.02 -6.75
CA THR A 226 -14.32 -3.90 -5.89
C THR A 226 -15.56 -3.63 -6.71
N PHE A 227 -15.45 -2.73 -7.68
CA PHE A 227 -16.47 -2.38 -8.65
C PHE A 227 -15.85 -2.46 -10.05
N PRO A 228 -15.86 -3.66 -10.68
CA PRO A 228 -15.21 -3.90 -11.97
C PRO A 228 -15.65 -2.96 -13.07
N GLU A 229 -16.94 -2.60 -13.08
CA GLU A 229 -17.53 -1.66 -14.03
C GLU A 229 -17.01 -0.22 -13.85
N ALA A 230 -16.50 0.10 -12.67
CA ALA A 230 -15.93 1.39 -12.38
C ALA A 230 -14.41 1.43 -12.61
N ASN A 231 -13.69 0.38 -12.18
CA ASN A 231 -12.24 0.29 -12.36
C ASN A 231 -11.70 -1.12 -12.07
N MET A 232 -11.23 -1.81 -13.11
CA MET A 232 -10.60 -3.13 -12.98
C MET A 232 -9.25 -3.11 -12.25
N ALA A 233 -8.58 -1.97 -12.18
CA ALA A 233 -7.26 -1.85 -11.54
C ALA A 233 -7.31 -1.27 -10.12
N TYR A 234 -8.45 -1.35 -9.41
CA TYR A 234 -8.54 -0.81 -8.06
C TYR A 234 -9.38 -1.68 -7.11
N GLY A 235 -8.79 -1.96 -5.95
CA GLY A 235 -9.46 -2.63 -4.84
C GLY A 235 -9.58 -1.70 -3.62
N TYR A 236 -9.43 -2.23 -2.41
CA TYR A 236 -9.48 -1.40 -1.20
C TYR A 236 -8.17 -0.61 -1.00
N LEU A 237 -8.08 0.54 -1.65
CA LEU A 237 -6.93 1.45 -1.64
C LEU A 237 -5.63 0.87 -2.22
N TRP A 238 -5.73 -0.21 -2.98
CA TRP A 238 -4.63 -0.86 -3.68
C TRP A 238 -4.81 -0.78 -5.18
N TRP A 239 -3.74 -0.52 -5.90
CA TRP A 239 -3.68 -0.67 -7.33
C TRP A 239 -3.50 -2.14 -7.69
N LEU A 240 -4.33 -2.63 -8.61
CA LEU A 240 -4.34 -4.02 -9.07
C LEU A 240 -3.85 -4.10 -10.53
N ASN A 241 -3.40 -5.29 -10.93
CA ASN A 241 -2.95 -5.56 -12.29
C ASN A 241 -3.92 -6.44 -13.07
N ARG A 242 -5.22 -6.22 -12.90
CA ARG A 242 -6.27 -6.99 -13.59
C ARG A 242 -6.45 -6.51 -15.01
N ASP A 243 -6.77 -7.45 -15.91
CA ASP A 243 -7.11 -7.14 -17.30
C ASP A 243 -8.52 -6.55 -17.38
N GLY A 244 -8.69 -5.51 -18.19
CA GLY A 244 -9.97 -4.85 -18.42
C GLY A 244 -9.85 -3.33 -18.50
N GLU A 245 -10.99 -2.63 -18.37
CA GLU A 245 -11.00 -1.16 -18.37
C GLU A 245 -10.58 -0.63 -16.99
N TRP A 246 -9.61 0.28 -16.97
CA TRP A 246 -9.15 0.90 -15.73
C TRP A 246 -8.91 2.41 -15.90
N ARG A 247 -8.98 3.12 -14.79
CA ARG A 247 -8.78 4.56 -14.69
C ARG A 247 -7.67 4.88 -13.70
N ASP A 248 -6.89 5.87 -14.04
CA ASP A 248 -5.85 6.40 -13.16
C ASP A 248 -6.33 7.64 -12.38
N THR A 249 -5.39 8.38 -11.80
CA THR A 249 -5.68 9.59 -11.03
C THR A 249 -6.04 10.81 -11.88
N LYS A 250 -5.78 10.78 -13.19
CA LYS A 250 -5.89 11.93 -14.11
C LYS A 250 -6.98 11.77 -15.13
N THR A 251 -7.39 10.54 -15.44
CA THR A 251 -8.36 10.22 -16.48
C THR A 251 -9.65 9.62 -15.90
N PRO A 252 -10.43 10.40 -15.10
CA PRO A 252 -11.67 9.87 -14.54
C PRO A 252 -12.73 9.62 -15.62
N ALA A 253 -12.68 10.33 -16.76
CA ALA A 253 -13.65 10.26 -17.85
C ALA A 253 -13.22 9.35 -19.01
N GLY A 254 -11.97 8.91 -19.07
CA GLY A 254 -11.44 8.04 -20.13
C GLY A 254 -10.73 6.84 -19.54
N GLY A 255 -11.04 5.63 -20.01
CA GLY A 255 -10.43 4.40 -19.54
C GLY A 255 -9.16 4.04 -20.30
N HIS A 256 -8.23 3.39 -19.62
CA HIS A 256 -7.21 2.57 -20.24
C HIS A 256 -7.77 1.14 -20.36
N TYR A 257 -7.18 0.34 -21.25
CA TYR A 257 -7.57 -1.06 -21.44
C TYR A 257 -6.38 -1.98 -21.24
N GLY A 258 -6.65 -3.19 -20.79
CA GLY A 258 -5.65 -4.19 -20.49
C GLY A 258 -5.11 -4.08 -19.07
N LYS A 259 -3.99 -4.74 -18.81
CA LYS A 259 -3.33 -4.69 -17.50
C LYS A 259 -2.55 -3.39 -17.32
N ARG A 260 -2.52 -2.88 -16.11
CA ARG A 260 -1.75 -1.68 -15.74
C ARG A 260 -0.23 -1.86 -15.98
N ILE A 261 0.28 -3.05 -15.72
CA ILE A 261 1.65 -3.50 -16.04
C ILE A 261 1.50 -4.68 -17.01
N PRO A 262 1.53 -4.46 -18.34
CA PRO A 262 1.12 -5.47 -19.31
C PRO A 262 1.86 -6.81 -19.20
N ARG A 263 3.17 -6.78 -18.87
CA ARG A 263 4.02 -7.97 -18.76
C ARG A 263 3.98 -8.66 -17.40
N ALA A 264 3.36 -8.03 -16.38
CA ALA A 264 3.25 -8.60 -15.05
C ALA A 264 2.09 -9.61 -14.95
N PRO A 265 2.16 -10.59 -14.01
CA PRO A 265 1.03 -11.42 -13.64
C PRO A 265 -0.17 -10.60 -13.17
N GLU A 266 -1.38 -11.13 -13.34
CA GLU A 266 -2.61 -10.43 -12.94
C GLU A 266 -2.77 -10.25 -11.43
N ASN A 267 -2.15 -11.10 -10.63
CA ASN A 267 -2.23 -11.03 -9.17
C ASN A 267 -1.24 -10.03 -8.55
N VAL A 268 -0.41 -9.38 -9.36
CA VAL A 268 0.45 -8.28 -8.91
C VAL A 268 -0.43 -7.13 -8.40
N PHE A 269 -0.03 -6.55 -7.28
CA PHE A 269 -0.66 -5.36 -6.74
C PHE A 269 0.38 -4.36 -6.23
N CYS A 270 -0.01 -3.09 -6.19
CA CYS A 270 0.93 -2.01 -5.94
C CYS A 270 0.36 -0.99 -4.94
N ALA A 271 1.25 -0.40 -4.14
CA ALA A 271 1.01 0.88 -3.50
C ALA A 271 1.88 1.95 -4.18
N LEU A 272 1.22 2.95 -4.72
CA LEU A 272 1.86 4.01 -5.51
C LEU A 272 1.64 5.36 -4.83
N GLY A 273 2.71 6.05 -4.54
CA GLY A 273 2.69 7.41 -4.01
C GLY A 273 3.18 8.42 -5.04
N ALA A 274 2.60 9.60 -5.02
CA ALA A 274 2.99 10.69 -5.91
C ALA A 274 4.52 10.90 -5.92
N ARG A 275 5.01 11.45 -7.02
CA ARG A 275 6.42 11.77 -7.21
C ARG A 275 7.34 10.53 -7.10
N GLY A 276 6.89 9.39 -7.65
CA GLY A 276 7.72 8.21 -7.82
C GLY A 276 7.98 7.35 -6.58
N LYS A 277 7.04 7.26 -5.66
CA LYS A 277 7.10 6.33 -4.53
C LYS A 277 6.42 5.02 -4.93
N LEU A 278 7.17 3.93 -4.99
CA LEU A 278 6.72 2.67 -5.58
C LEU A 278 6.91 1.50 -4.62
N MET A 279 5.86 0.71 -4.47
CA MET A 279 5.92 -0.65 -3.94
C MET A 279 5.14 -1.57 -4.87
N ILE A 280 5.79 -2.63 -5.34
CA ILE A 280 5.19 -3.69 -6.15
C ILE A 280 5.25 -4.98 -5.34
N VAL A 281 4.12 -5.67 -5.21
CA VAL A 281 4.03 -6.99 -4.58
C VAL A 281 3.71 -8.01 -5.66
N ILE A 282 4.50 -9.08 -5.72
CA ILE A 282 4.46 -10.13 -6.75
C ILE A 282 4.17 -11.48 -6.06
N PRO A 283 2.89 -11.83 -5.87
CA PRO A 283 2.51 -13.00 -5.05
C PRO A 283 3.09 -14.33 -5.56
N ASP A 284 3.07 -14.58 -6.86
CA ASP A 284 3.58 -15.83 -7.45
C ASP A 284 5.06 -16.08 -7.15
N HIS A 285 5.80 -15.01 -6.93
CA HIS A 285 7.22 -15.07 -6.58
C HIS A 285 7.48 -14.80 -5.09
N ARG A 286 6.42 -14.60 -4.27
CA ARG A 286 6.55 -14.19 -2.87
C ARG A 286 7.56 -13.03 -2.70
N MET A 287 7.48 -12.05 -3.60
CA MET A 287 8.45 -10.98 -3.70
C MET A 287 7.79 -9.61 -3.49
N ILE A 288 8.51 -8.73 -2.81
CA ILE A 288 8.15 -7.33 -2.65
C ILE A 288 9.32 -6.49 -3.13
N VAL A 289 9.02 -5.49 -3.93
CA VAL A 289 10.00 -4.52 -4.41
C VAL A 289 9.57 -3.13 -3.96
N VAL A 290 10.46 -2.43 -3.27
CA VAL A 290 10.26 -1.04 -2.88
C VAL A 290 11.34 -0.16 -3.50
N SER A 291 10.92 0.89 -4.20
CA SER A 291 11.81 1.94 -4.67
C SER A 291 11.16 3.29 -4.41
N LEU A 292 11.70 4.01 -3.45
CA LEU A 292 11.28 5.39 -3.17
C LEU A 292 12.20 6.34 -3.94
N GLY A 293 11.64 7.39 -4.49
CA GLY A 293 12.38 8.36 -5.29
C GLY A 293 11.65 9.70 -5.40
N GLU A 294 12.13 10.54 -6.26
CA GLU A 294 11.54 11.82 -6.60
C GLU A 294 11.48 11.95 -8.12
N THR A 295 10.32 12.32 -8.65
CA THR A 295 10.11 12.56 -10.07
C THR A 295 9.10 13.68 -10.27
N ASP A 296 9.30 14.49 -11.26
CA ASP A 296 8.31 15.47 -11.72
C ASP A 296 7.26 14.84 -12.63
N ASN A 297 7.55 13.64 -13.15
CA ASN A 297 6.61 12.85 -13.91
C ASN A 297 5.65 12.11 -12.98
N GLU A 298 4.40 12.57 -12.90
CA GLU A 298 3.36 11.90 -12.11
C GLU A 298 2.91 10.55 -12.70
N MET A 299 3.26 10.27 -13.95
CA MET A 299 3.01 8.98 -14.61
C MET A 299 3.99 7.91 -14.16
N HIS A 300 4.19 7.82 -12.90
CA HIS A 300 4.91 6.77 -12.19
C HIS A 300 5.88 5.93 -13.03
N PRO A 301 7.15 5.89 -12.70
CA PRO A 301 8.11 5.00 -13.33
C PRO A 301 7.85 3.52 -12.96
N THR A 302 6.56 3.13 -12.89
CA THR A 302 6.15 1.75 -12.53
C THR A 302 6.55 0.77 -13.61
N LEU A 303 6.42 1.16 -14.88
CA LEU A 303 6.81 0.31 -16.01
C LEU A 303 8.33 0.18 -16.09
N ASP A 304 9.06 1.27 -15.82
CA ASP A 304 10.53 1.25 -15.81
C ASP A 304 11.06 0.39 -14.66
N LEU A 305 10.44 0.51 -13.47
CA LEU A 305 10.75 -0.35 -12.34
C LEU A 305 10.45 -1.82 -12.66
N TRP A 306 9.29 -2.10 -13.29
CA TRP A 306 8.96 -3.46 -13.73
C TRP A 306 9.98 -4.01 -14.71
N ALA A 307 10.35 -3.24 -15.73
CA ALA A 307 11.35 -3.64 -16.72
C ALA A 307 12.72 -3.96 -16.08
N ALA A 308 13.09 -3.22 -15.04
CA ALA A 308 14.34 -3.46 -14.31
C ALA A 308 14.30 -4.77 -13.49
N ILE A 309 13.14 -5.13 -12.91
CA ILE A 309 13.01 -6.29 -12.00
C ILE A 309 12.51 -7.56 -12.70
N GLU A 310 11.84 -7.46 -13.83
CA GLU A 310 11.29 -8.62 -14.56
C GLU A 310 12.33 -9.72 -14.84
N PRO A 311 13.61 -9.41 -15.20
CA PRO A 311 14.63 -10.44 -15.37
C PRO A 311 14.94 -11.27 -14.12
N LEU A 312 14.60 -10.77 -12.92
CA LEU A 312 14.74 -11.51 -11.67
C LEU A 312 13.74 -12.67 -11.54
N LEU A 313 12.61 -12.55 -12.24
CA LEU A 313 11.49 -13.50 -12.18
C LEU A 313 11.63 -14.65 -13.17
N GLN A 314 12.58 -14.53 -14.09
CA GLN A 314 12.89 -15.55 -15.10
C GLN A 314 13.95 -16.49 -14.53
N THR A 315 13.58 -17.75 -14.32
CA THR A 315 14.48 -18.85 -13.95
C THR A 315 15.45 -19.18 -15.11
#